data_322291c71d0fad36d2ade85a5c72dccd
#
_entry.id   322291c71d0fad36d2ade85a5c72dccd
#
_cell.length_a   1.000
_cell.length_b   1.000
_cell.length_c   1.000
_cell.angle_alpha   90.00
_cell.angle_beta   90.00
_cell.angle_gamma   90.00
#
_symmetry.space_group_name_H-M   'P 1'
#
loop_
_entity.id
_entity.type
_entity.pdbx_description
1 polymer ?
#
loop_
_entity_poly.entity_id
_entity_poly.type
_entity_poly.pdbx_seq_one_letter_code
_entity_poly.pdbx_strand_id
1 'polypeptide(L)'
;MSNQLEKVKELIELRAQARLGGGEKAIEKQHAKGKYTARERIAMLLDEGSFEEMDMFVKHRCTNFGMDKKHYLGDGVVTGYGTIEGRLVYVFAQDFTVSAGSLSETMSQKICKVMDMAMKMGAPCIGINDSGGARIQEGINALAGYAAVSYTHLRA
;
A
#
# COMPACT_ATOMS: atom_id res chain seq x y z
N MET A 1 22.42 -21.30 -15.79
CA MET A 1 22.78 -20.23 -14.83
C MET A 1 22.40 -18.81 -15.29
N SER A 2 22.37 -18.49 -16.61
CA SER A 2 21.95 -17.14 -17.07
C SER A 2 20.52 -16.77 -16.70
N ASN A 3 19.58 -17.68 -16.84
CA ASN A 3 18.14 -17.42 -16.60
C ASN A 3 17.81 -17.00 -15.13
N GLN A 4 18.51 -17.56 -14.14
CA GLN A 4 18.27 -17.24 -12.73
C GLN A 4 18.77 -15.84 -12.36
N LEU A 5 19.95 -15.43 -12.86
CA LEU A 5 20.48 -14.09 -12.64
C LEU A 5 19.61 -13.01 -13.32
N GLU A 6 19.07 -13.30 -14.50
CA GLU A 6 18.14 -12.40 -15.19
C GLU A 6 16.85 -12.21 -14.38
N LYS A 7 16.27 -13.29 -13.84
CA LYS A 7 15.09 -13.22 -12.98
C LYS A 7 15.32 -12.43 -11.69
N VAL A 8 16.50 -12.55 -11.10
CA VAL A 8 16.88 -11.75 -9.92
C VAL A 8 16.98 -10.27 -10.30
N LYS A 9 17.58 -9.92 -11.44
CA LYS A 9 17.63 -8.54 -11.91
C LYS A 9 16.22 -7.97 -12.17
N GLU A 10 15.38 -8.71 -12.89
CA GLU A 10 13.98 -8.33 -13.11
C GLU A 10 13.25 -8.04 -11.78
N LEU A 11 13.46 -8.88 -10.76
CA LEU A 11 12.84 -8.68 -9.45
C LEU A 11 13.35 -7.41 -8.75
N ILE A 12 14.65 -7.13 -8.84
CA ILE A 12 15.26 -5.92 -8.27
C ILE A 12 14.68 -4.67 -8.94
N GLU A 13 14.58 -4.67 -10.27
CA GLU A 13 14.01 -3.58 -11.05
C GLU A 13 12.52 -3.36 -10.70
N LEU A 14 11.75 -4.46 -10.60
CA LEU A 14 10.34 -4.41 -10.24
C LEU A 14 10.13 -3.86 -8.82
N ARG A 15 10.99 -4.23 -7.87
CA ARG A 15 10.99 -3.66 -6.52
C ARG A 15 11.30 -2.18 -6.52
N ALA A 16 12.30 -1.75 -7.29
CA ALA A 16 12.64 -0.34 -7.43
C ALA A 16 11.47 0.46 -8.01
N GLN A 17 10.82 -0.06 -9.06
CA GLN A 17 9.63 0.54 -9.64
C GLN A 17 8.47 0.63 -8.64
N ALA A 18 8.20 -0.42 -7.88
CA ALA A 18 7.13 -0.44 -6.87
C ALA A 18 7.36 0.60 -5.77
N ARG A 19 8.61 0.87 -5.41
CA ARG A 19 8.97 1.87 -4.40
C ARG A 19 8.73 3.31 -4.86
N LEU A 20 8.69 3.58 -6.15
CA LEU A 20 8.40 4.90 -6.71
C LEU A 20 6.91 5.28 -6.62
N GLY A 21 6.01 4.33 -6.31
CA GLY A 21 4.58 4.61 -6.20
C GLY A 21 4.03 5.29 -7.45
N GLY A 22 3.60 6.55 -7.34
CA GLY A 22 3.11 7.36 -8.45
C GLY A 22 4.20 7.96 -9.35
N GLY A 23 5.49 7.67 -9.06
CA GLY A 23 6.66 8.16 -9.79
C GLY A 23 7.27 9.43 -9.19
N GLU A 24 8.50 9.74 -9.61
CA GLU A 24 9.31 10.83 -9.07
C GLU A 24 8.59 12.19 -9.04
N LYS A 25 7.93 12.58 -10.14
CA LYS A 25 7.17 13.84 -10.21
C LYS A 25 6.03 13.92 -9.20
N ALA A 26 5.39 12.79 -8.87
CA ALA A 26 4.32 12.75 -7.89
C ALA A 26 4.89 12.84 -6.46
N ILE A 27 6.05 12.24 -6.21
CA ILE A 27 6.80 12.35 -4.96
C ILE A 27 7.24 13.79 -4.73
N GLU A 28 7.87 14.43 -5.72
CA GLU A 28 8.28 15.85 -5.65
C GLU A 28 7.09 16.77 -5.34
N LYS A 29 5.95 16.54 -5.99
CA LYS A 29 4.71 17.28 -5.73
C LYS A 29 4.17 17.08 -4.31
N GLN A 30 4.37 15.89 -3.73
CA GLN A 30 3.99 15.58 -2.35
C GLN A 30 4.91 16.34 -1.38
N HIS A 31 6.23 16.29 -1.60
CA HIS A 31 7.23 17.01 -0.81
C HIS A 31 7.06 18.53 -0.89
N ALA A 32 6.75 19.08 -2.06
CA ALA A 32 6.48 20.51 -2.24
C ALA A 32 5.28 21.02 -1.41
N LYS A 33 4.39 20.10 -0.98
CA LYS A 33 3.29 20.40 -0.04
C LYS A 33 3.67 20.22 1.43
N GLY A 34 4.92 19.93 1.73
CA GLY A 34 5.40 19.62 3.08
C GLY A 34 4.94 18.26 3.60
N LYS A 35 4.55 17.34 2.70
CA LYS A 35 4.08 15.99 3.08
C LYS A 35 5.09 14.92 2.68
N TYR A 36 5.25 13.93 3.55
CA TYR A 36 6.02 12.72 3.27
C TYR A 36 5.21 11.70 2.48
N THR A 37 5.90 10.83 1.72
CA THR A 37 5.29 9.66 1.07
C THR A 37 4.88 8.59 2.10
N ALA A 38 4.08 7.62 1.68
CA ALA A 38 3.67 6.51 2.55
C ALA A 38 4.87 5.74 3.13
N ARG A 39 5.87 5.43 2.30
CA ARG A 39 7.08 4.70 2.74
C ARG A 39 7.94 5.50 3.69
N GLU A 40 8.11 6.78 3.47
CA GLU A 40 8.85 7.66 4.37
C GLU A 40 8.18 7.74 5.75
N ARG A 41 6.84 7.82 5.79
CA ARG A 41 6.08 7.81 7.04
C ARG A 41 6.21 6.50 7.80
N ILE A 42 6.18 5.36 7.10
CA ILE A 42 6.44 4.04 7.69
C ILE A 42 7.87 3.98 8.25
N ALA A 43 8.87 4.43 7.49
CA ALA A 43 10.26 4.43 7.91
C ALA A 43 10.53 5.30 9.14
N MET A 44 9.77 6.41 9.32
CA MET A 44 9.84 7.25 10.52
C MET A 44 9.11 6.65 11.73
N LEU A 45 8.15 5.76 11.51
CA LEU A 45 7.34 5.14 12.56
C LEU A 45 8.01 3.91 13.16
N LEU A 46 8.63 3.07 12.31
CA LEU A 46 9.15 1.77 12.70
C LEU A 46 10.65 1.82 13.03
N ASP A 47 11.10 0.86 13.78
CA ASP A 47 12.52 0.65 14.06
C ASP A 47 13.29 0.46 12.74
N GLU A 48 14.49 1.02 12.66
CA GLU A 48 15.32 0.98 11.45
C GLU A 48 15.55 -0.46 10.97
N GLY A 49 15.28 -0.70 9.68
CA GLY A 49 15.48 -2.00 9.04
C GLY A 49 14.46 -3.09 9.43
N SER A 50 13.46 -2.79 10.28
CA SER A 50 12.47 -3.78 10.70
C SER A 50 11.31 -3.99 9.74
N PHE A 51 11.11 -3.10 8.77
CA PHE A 51 9.94 -3.12 7.91
C PHE A 51 10.01 -4.21 6.84
N GLU A 52 9.03 -5.12 6.87
CA GLU A 52 8.80 -6.14 5.84
C GLU A 52 7.52 -5.81 5.07
N GLU A 53 7.69 -5.35 3.82
CA GLU A 53 6.57 -4.98 2.95
C GLU A 53 5.89 -6.20 2.34
N MET A 54 4.56 -6.22 2.39
CA MET A 54 3.71 -7.28 1.85
C MET A 54 2.92 -6.77 0.65
N ASP A 55 2.65 -7.69 -0.30
CA ASP A 55 1.79 -7.44 -1.47
C ASP A 55 2.26 -6.24 -2.34
N MET A 56 3.57 -6.01 -2.39
CA MET A 56 4.21 -4.91 -3.11
C MET A 56 3.85 -4.88 -4.61
N PHE A 57 3.61 -6.04 -5.23
CA PHE A 57 3.39 -6.18 -6.67
C PHE A 57 1.92 -6.30 -7.08
N VAL A 58 1.01 -6.27 -6.12
CA VAL A 58 -0.42 -6.36 -6.40
C VAL A 58 -0.88 -5.12 -7.17
N LYS A 59 -1.78 -5.31 -8.14
CA LYS A 59 -2.35 -4.27 -9.00
C LYS A 59 -3.87 -4.29 -8.90
N HIS A 60 -4.52 -3.15 -9.18
CA HIS A 60 -5.97 -3.11 -9.30
C HIS A 60 -6.46 -3.97 -10.49
N ARG A 61 -7.72 -4.37 -10.44
CA ARG A 61 -8.39 -5.16 -11.49
C ARG A 61 -9.37 -4.36 -12.34
N CYS A 62 -9.45 -3.06 -12.10
CA CYS A 62 -10.37 -2.18 -12.83
C CYS A 62 -9.95 -2.05 -14.29
N THR A 63 -10.91 -2.25 -15.21
CA THR A 63 -10.75 -2.07 -16.65
C THR A 63 -11.54 -0.88 -17.20
N ASN A 64 -12.45 -0.31 -16.38
CA ASN A 64 -13.29 0.81 -16.77
C ASN A 64 -12.47 2.12 -16.89
N PHE A 65 -12.94 3.04 -17.73
CA PHE A 65 -12.36 4.38 -17.90
C PHE A 65 -10.87 4.37 -18.27
N GLY A 66 -10.40 3.35 -19.00
CA GLY A 66 -9.00 3.22 -19.43
C GLY A 66 -8.04 2.86 -18.31
N MET A 67 -8.54 2.33 -17.17
CA MET A 67 -7.71 1.87 -16.06
C MET A 67 -6.90 0.61 -16.42
N ASP A 68 -7.35 -0.16 -17.42
CA ASP A 68 -6.59 -1.29 -17.98
C ASP A 68 -5.18 -0.93 -18.48
N LYS A 69 -4.98 0.37 -18.79
CA LYS A 69 -3.68 0.91 -19.26
C LYS A 69 -2.85 1.55 -18.13
N LYS A 70 -3.39 1.67 -16.92
CA LYS A 70 -2.76 2.34 -15.78
C LYS A 70 -2.56 1.38 -14.62
N HIS A 71 -1.40 0.76 -14.56
CA HIS A 71 -1.08 -0.18 -13.50
C HIS A 71 -0.05 0.41 -12.54
N TYR A 72 -0.46 0.57 -11.29
CA TYR A 72 0.42 0.95 -10.20
C TYR A 72 0.70 -0.28 -9.32
N LEU A 73 1.98 -0.56 -9.08
CA LEU A 73 2.38 -1.62 -8.17
C LEU A 73 2.03 -1.23 -6.72
N GLY A 74 1.46 -2.17 -5.99
CA GLY A 74 0.98 -1.93 -4.63
C GLY A 74 -0.36 -1.21 -4.53
N ASP A 75 -0.91 -0.75 -5.66
CA ASP A 75 -2.25 -0.13 -5.80
C ASP A 75 -2.56 1.01 -4.83
N GLY A 76 -1.56 1.84 -4.51
CA GLY A 76 -1.74 3.04 -3.69
C GLY A 76 -1.82 2.80 -2.19
N VAL A 77 -1.43 1.63 -1.70
CA VAL A 77 -1.23 1.36 -0.27
C VAL A 77 0.01 0.51 -0.03
N VAL A 78 0.84 0.94 0.90
CA VAL A 78 1.97 0.17 1.41
C VAL A 78 1.50 -0.58 2.64
N THR A 79 1.65 -1.89 2.65
CA THR A 79 1.21 -2.78 3.74
C THR A 79 2.34 -3.68 4.19
N GLY A 80 2.40 -3.99 5.48
CA GLY A 80 3.43 -4.85 6.01
C GLY A 80 3.43 -4.89 7.53
N TYR A 81 4.57 -5.29 8.08
CA TYR A 81 4.80 -5.33 9.52
C TYR A 81 6.24 -4.90 9.83
N GLY A 82 6.47 -4.56 11.06
CA GLY A 82 7.78 -4.21 11.60
C GLY A 82 7.74 -4.13 13.10
N THR A 83 8.70 -3.44 13.70
CA THR A 83 8.72 -3.25 15.15
C THR A 83 8.72 -1.77 15.52
N ILE A 84 8.20 -1.47 16.71
CA ILE A 84 8.37 -0.20 17.43
C ILE A 84 8.91 -0.54 18.81
N GLU A 85 10.10 -0.07 19.12
CA GLU A 85 10.81 -0.42 20.35
C GLU A 85 10.88 -1.94 20.57
N GLY A 86 11.17 -2.69 19.49
CA GLY A 86 11.26 -4.14 19.47
C GLY A 86 9.92 -4.89 19.51
N ARG A 87 8.77 -4.21 19.58
CA ARG A 87 7.43 -4.82 19.62
C ARG A 87 6.83 -4.92 18.23
N LEU A 88 6.34 -6.10 17.87
CA LEU A 88 5.68 -6.34 16.60
C LEU A 88 4.44 -5.46 16.43
N VAL A 89 4.37 -4.77 15.27
CA VAL A 89 3.21 -4.02 14.83
C VAL A 89 2.94 -4.29 13.36
N TYR A 90 1.68 -4.27 12.96
CA TYR A 90 1.27 -4.27 11.57
C TYR A 90 0.94 -2.86 11.13
N VAL A 91 1.21 -2.53 9.86
CA VAL A 91 1.03 -1.17 9.35
C VAL A 91 0.46 -1.19 7.94
N PHE A 92 -0.44 -0.25 7.66
CA PHE A 92 -0.78 0.14 6.30
C PHE A 92 -0.69 1.66 6.15
N ALA A 93 -0.21 2.12 5.01
CA ALA A 93 -0.10 3.54 4.71
C ALA A 93 -0.61 3.82 3.29
N GLN A 94 -1.62 4.67 3.18
CA GLN A 94 -2.13 5.10 1.87
C GLN A 94 -1.12 6.04 1.20
N ASP A 95 -0.81 5.75 -0.06
CA ASP A 95 0.12 6.52 -0.86
C ASP A 95 -0.62 7.53 -1.75
N PHE A 96 -0.62 8.78 -1.32
CA PHE A 96 -1.28 9.87 -2.04
C PHE A 96 -0.68 10.11 -3.44
N THR A 97 0.55 9.66 -3.69
CA THR A 97 1.20 9.76 -5.01
C THR A 97 0.53 8.89 -6.07
N VAL A 98 -0.19 7.84 -5.63
CA VAL A 98 -0.94 6.92 -6.51
C VAL A 98 -2.43 7.22 -6.43
N SER A 99 -3.01 7.75 -7.52
CA SER A 99 -4.46 8.04 -7.61
C SER A 99 -5.00 8.81 -6.39
N ALA A 100 -4.21 9.76 -5.86
CA ALA A 100 -4.52 10.52 -4.63
C ALA A 100 -4.85 9.62 -3.41
N GLY A 101 -4.24 8.46 -3.30
CA GLY A 101 -4.49 7.50 -2.21
C GLY A 101 -5.93 6.97 -2.16
N SER A 102 -6.70 7.10 -3.25
CA SER A 102 -8.10 6.71 -3.26
C SER A 102 -8.28 5.19 -3.11
N LEU A 103 -9.22 4.80 -2.24
CA LEU A 103 -9.49 3.40 -1.92
C LEU A 103 -10.06 2.66 -3.13
N SER A 104 -9.41 1.57 -3.50
CA SER A 104 -9.85 0.59 -4.48
C SER A 104 -10.30 -0.70 -3.81
N GLU A 105 -10.92 -1.58 -4.58
CA GLU A 105 -11.21 -2.95 -4.13
C GLU A 105 -9.93 -3.68 -3.68
N THR A 106 -8.88 -3.62 -4.49
CA THR A 106 -7.60 -4.29 -4.21
C THR A 106 -6.89 -3.67 -3.01
N MET A 107 -6.88 -2.34 -2.88
CA MET A 107 -6.35 -1.66 -1.71
C MET A 107 -7.05 -2.12 -0.43
N SER A 108 -8.39 -2.19 -0.44
CA SER A 108 -9.16 -2.64 0.72
C SER A 108 -8.83 -4.08 1.11
N GLN A 109 -8.66 -4.98 0.14
CA GLN A 109 -8.26 -6.37 0.39
C GLN A 109 -6.87 -6.46 1.05
N LYS A 110 -5.90 -5.64 0.63
CA LYS A 110 -4.58 -5.55 1.27
C LYS A 110 -4.68 -5.07 2.72
N ILE A 111 -5.49 -4.03 2.97
CA ILE A 111 -5.72 -3.49 4.32
C ILE A 111 -6.37 -4.54 5.21
N CYS A 112 -7.46 -5.19 4.76
CA CYS A 112 -8.12 -6.26 5.51
C CYS A 112 -7.17 -7.41 5.84
N LYS A 113 -6.34 -7.84 4.87
CA LYS A 113 -5.33 -8.89 5.08
C LYS A 113 -4.35 -8.53 6.22
N VAL A 114 -3.85 -7.30 6.24
CA VAL A 114 -2.93 -6.84 7.31
C VAL A 114 -3.63 -6.78 8.66
N MET A 115 -4.87 -6.29 8.70
CA MET A 115 -5.68 -6.25 9.93
C MET A 115 -5.96 -7.66 10.46
N ASP A 116 -6.34 -8.61 9.57
CA ASP A 116 -6.56 -10.02 9.94
C ASP A 116 -5.29 -10.67 10.49
N MET A 117 -4.14 -10.36 9.90
CA MET A 117 -2.85 -10.88 10.40
C MET A 117 -2.51 -10.29 11.76
N ALA A 118 -2.72 -8.99 11.96
CA ALA A 118 -2.53 -8.33 13.25
C ALA A 118 -3.38 -8.97 14.35
N MET A 119 -4.67 -9.24 14.06
CA MET A 119 -5.57 -9.94 14.99
C MET A 119 -5.08 -11.35 15.33
N LYS A 120 -4.64 -12.12 14.32
CA LYS A 120 -4.13 -13.50 14.53
C LYS A 120 -2.87 -13.52 15.39
N MET A 121 -2.03 -12.51 15.28
CA MET A 121 -0.78 -12.39 16.03
C MET A 121 -0.95 -11.68 17.37
N GLY A 122 -2.12 -11.12 17.65
CA GLY A 122 -2.35 -10.32 18.86
C GLY A 122 -1.51 -9.04 18.89
N ALA A 123 -1.18 -8.49 17.71
CA ALA A 123 -0.34 -7.31 17.55
C ALA A 123 -1.17 -6.09 17.13
N PRO A 124 -0.76 -4.86 17.48
CA PRO A 124 -1.42 -3.64 17.02
C PRO A 124 -1.37 -3.52 15.50
N CYS A 125 -2.42 -2.92 14.91
CA CYS A 125 -2.43 -2.48 13.51
C CYS A 125 -2.53 -0.95 13.45
N ILE A 126 -1.57 -0.31 12.78
CA ILE A 126 -1.49 1.15 12.67
C ILE A 126 -1.81 1.56 11.23
N GLY A 127 -2.85 2.37 11.07
CA GLY A 127 -3.25 2.92 9.77
C GLY A 127 -2.77 4.36 9.59
N ILE A 128 -1.99 4.63 8.55
CA ILE A 128 -1.55 5.96 8.15
C ILE A 128 -2.38 6.37 6.93
N ASN A 129 -3.46 7.12 7.17
CA ASN A 129 -4.40 7.49 6.14
C ASN A 129 -4.00 8.81 5.46
N ASP A 130 -3.99 8.82 4.11
CA ASP A 130 -3.86 10.01 3.27
C ASP A 130 -4.57 9.73 1.95
N SER A 131 -5.86 10.09 1.86
CA SER A 131 -6.75 9.64 0.79
C SER A 131 -7.68 10.74 0.30
N GLY A 132 -7.90 10.77 -1.01
CA GLY A 132 -8.94 11.56 -1.66
C GLY A 132 -10.34 10.93 -1.63
N GLY A 133 -10.53 9.78 -0.97
CA GLY A 133 -11.82 9.07 -0.87
C GLY A 133 -11.87 7.77 -1.67
N ALA A 134 -13.05 7.39 -2.15
CA ALA A 134 -13.24 6.19 -2.98
C ALA A 134 -12.71 6.41 -4.40
N ARG A 135 -12.11 5.37 -4.99
CA ARG A 135 -11.68 5.39 -6.39
C ARG A 135 -12.90 5.33 -7.31
N ILE A 136 -13.31 6.47 -7.84
CA ILE A 136 -14.57 6.62 -8.61
C ILE A 136 -14.62 5.73 -9.84
N GLN A 137 -13.49 5.41 -10.47
CA GLN A 137 -13.41 4.52 -11.63
C GLN A 137 -13.84 3.08 -11.33
N GLU A 138 -13.78 2.67 -10.07
CA GLU A 138 -14.20 1.34 -9.61
C GLU A 138 -15.65 1.31 -9.11
N GLY A 139 -16.30 2.47 -9.00
CA GLY A 139 -17.71 2.59 -8.66
C GLY A 139 -18.04 1.88 -7.32
N ILE A 140 -19.01 0.97 -7.38
CA ILE A 140 -19.51 0.26 -6.19
C ILE A 140 -18.46 -0.64 -5.54
N ASN A 141 -17.48 -1.15 -6.29
CA ASN A 141 -16.42 -1.99 -5.74
C ASN A 141 -15.54 -1.23 -4.75
N ALA A 142 -15.24 0.05 -5.05
CA ALA A 142 -14.53 0.91 -4.12
C ALA A 142 -15.34 1.19 -2.85
N LEU A 143 -16.66 1.38 -2.95
CA LEU A 143 -17.54 1.55 -1.80
C LEU A 143 -17.65 0.27 -0.96
N ALA A 144 -17.77 -0.89 -1.60
CA ALA A 144 -17.73 -2.19 -0.93
C ALA A 144 -16.39 -2.40 -0.19
N GLY A 145 -15.29 -1.87 -0.74
CA GLY A 145 -13.98 -1.85 -0.08
C GLY A 145 -14.01 -1.11 1.26
N TYR A 146 -14.65 0.05 1.35
CA TYR A 146 -14.84 0.76 2.62
C TYR A 146 -15.64 -0.06 3.62
N ALA A 147 -16.72 -0.70 3.16
CA ALA A 147 -17.52 -1.57 4.02
C ALA A 147 -16.68 -2.74 4.56
N ALA A 148 -15.85 -3.38 3.73
CA ALA A 148 -14.99 -4.48 4.14
C ALA A 148 -13.97 -4.04 5.20
N VAL A 149 -13.27 -2.91 5.01
CA VAL A 149 -12.30 -2.38 5.97
C VAL A 149 -12.98 -2.03 7.29
N SER A 150 -14.13 -1.35 7.25
CA SER A 150 -14.89 -0.99 8.46
C SER A 150 -15.41 -2.22 9.21
N TYR A 151 -15.89 -3.25 8.49
CA TYR A 151 -16.37 -4.47 9.10
C TYR A 151 -15.27 -5.25 9.79
N THR A 152 -14.09 -5.34 9.19
CA THR A 152 -12.92 -5.98 9.80
C THR A 152 -12.55 -5.30 11.11
N HIS A 153 -12.59 -3.97 11.15
CA HIS A 153 -12.32 -3.19 12.36
C HIS A 153 -13.37 -3.42 13.46
N LEU A 154 -14.66 -3.55 13.11
CA LEU A 154 -15.74 -3.78 14.07
C LEU A 154 -15.77 -5.20 14.65
N ARG A 155 -15.05 -6.16 14.05
CA ARG A 155 -14.94 -7.53 14.57
C ARG A 155 -13.82 -7.72 15.58
N ALA A 156 -12.97 -6.74 15.74
CA ALA A 156 -11.91 -6.69 16.74
C ALA A 156 -12.46 -6.09 18.05
#